data_32d69bacafaee15e80e050a18745c62a
#
_entry.id   32d69bacafaee15e80e050a18745c62a
#
_cell.length_a   1.000
_cell.length_b   1.000
_cell.length_c   1.000
_cell.angle_alpha   90.00
_cell.angle_beta   90.00
_cell.angle_gamma   90.00
#
_symmetry.space_group_name_H-M   'P 1'
#
loop_
_entity.id
_entity.type
_entity.pdbx_description
1 polymer ?
#
loop_
_entity_poly.entity_id
_entity_poly.type
_entity_poly.pdbx_seq_one_letter_code
_entity_poly.pdbx_strand_id
1 'polypeptide(L)'
;SSPHLVHLGERVQVDRQMLSELEIVRYIEQLRPIAAELGKSDPNLHPTFFEFIAAMAFLRFAGASVDIACIETGLGGRLDATNVVDPELSIITTISLDHCDILGDTLAAIAGEKAGIIKPEKPVLMGKLPPEADALVRRVAKERGCKLYALVDRFPDETSLPRTNLAGSFQRWNAGLATHATEILSKRFPVRSTTALEQVEWAGRWQTLELDGRKLILDATHNPEGAAALKQNLSSFSEQPIIIAGTLGEDRALSLMAVVAQHARELYLVAPNQDRATPTEFLKSCLNREAVESNLSTLFPKPGRCVVGKPGDTILLTGSIYMIGEAMARIQGATSNEGSRLQDKI
;
A
#
# COMPACT_ATOMS: atom_id res chain seq x y z
N SER A 1 5.18 -5.88 3.79
CA SER A 1 4.47 -4.80 3.07
C SER A 1 5.43 -3.83 2.41
N SER A 2 4.98 -3.13 1.36
CA SER A 2 5.79 -2.12 0.67
C SER A 2 4.93 -1.00 0.08
N PRO A 3 5.47 0.25 0.03
CA PRO A 3 6.65 0.72 0.76
C PRO A 3 6.40 0.88 2.26
N HIS A 4 7.45 1.18 3.04
CA HIS A 4 7.31 1.59 4.45
C HIS A 4 6.94 3.08 4.54
N LEU A 5 6.41 3.50 5.69
CA LEU A 5 6.09 4.90 5.95
C LEU A 5 7.27 5.64 6.61
N VAL A 6 7.75 5.14 7.73
CA VAL A 6 8.79 5.80 8.54
C VAL A 6 10.02 4.91 8.67
N HIS A 7 9.85 3.64 9.03
CA HIS A 7 10.96 2.73 9.34
C HIS A 7 11.04 1.56 8.36
N LEU A 8 12.24 1.25 7.89
CA LEU A 8 12.49 0.12 6.99
C LEU A 8 11.95 -1.20 7.56
N GLY A 9 12.02 -1.39 8.87
CA GLY A 9 11.54 -2.58 9.57
C GLY A 9 10.04 -2.85 9.39
N GLU A 10 9.22 -1.84 9.04
CA GLU A 10 7.80 -2.00 8.76
C GLU A 10 7.52 -3.00 7.64
N ARG A 11 8.47 -3.16 6.71
CA ARG A 11 8.31 -4.05 5.55
C ARG A 11 8.28 -5.52 5.93
N VAL A 12 8.87 -5.89 7.07
CA VAL A 12 8.98 -7.27 7.56
C VAL A 12 8.58 -7.32 9.02
N GLN A 13 7.47 -7.98 9.32
CA GLN A 13 6.93 -8.07 10.67
C GLN A 13 6.64 -9.52 11.04
N VAL A 14 6.91 -9.87 12.29
CA VAL A 14 6.47 -11.13 12.92
C VAL A 14 5.66 -10.77 14.15
N ASP A 15 4.43 -11.25 14.26
CA ASP A 15 3.50 -10.95 15.36
C ASP A 15 3.33 -9.44 15.60
N ARG A 16 3.26 -8.65 14.49
CA ARG A 16 3.19 -7.18 14.47
C ARG A 16 4.45 -6.48 15.01
N GLN A 17 5.52 -7.22 15.26
CA GLN A 17 6.81 -6.64 15.63
C GLN A 17 7.65 -6.45 14.36
N MET A 18 7.93 -5.20 14.02
CA MET A 18 8.81 -4.86 12.89
C MET A 18 10.26 -5.22 13.19
N LEU A 19 11.06 -5.41 12.14
CA LEU A 19 12.50 -5.58 12.31
C LEU A 19 13.11 -4.37 13.02
N SER A 20 13.89 -4.64 14.07
CA SER A 20 14.73 -3.63 14.70
C SER A 20 15.93 -3.26 13.81
N GLU A 21 16.51 -2.10 14.04
CA GLU A 21 17.73 -1.66 13.32
C GLU A 21 18.86 -2.68 13.48
N LEU A 22 19.05 -3.26 14.66
CA LEU A 22 20.07 -4.28 14.90
C LEU A 22 19.83 -5.56 14.08
N GLU A 23 18.58 -5.99 13.94
CA GLU A 23 18.23 -7.14 13.10
C GLU A 23 18.45 -6.83 11.62
N ILE A 24 18.10 -5.63 11.18
CA ILE A 24 18.36 -5.16 9.80
C ILE A 24 19.86 -5.20 9.51
N VAL A 25 20.70 -4.63 10.38
CA VAL A 25 22.16 -4.65 10.22
C VAL A 25 22.69 -6.07 10.14
N ARG A 26 22.25 -6.97 11.03
CA ARG A 26 22.65 -8.38 11.03
C ARG A 26 22.31 -9.08 9.71
N TYR A 27 21.10 -8.87 9.17
CA TYR A 27 20.72 -9.48 7.89
C TYR A 27 21.47 -8.87 6.71
N ILE A 28 21.76 -7.56 6.75
CA ILE A 28 22.61 -6.90 5.74
C ILE A 28 24.02 -7.52 5.75
N GLU A 29 24.63 -7.69 6.92
CA GLU A 29 25.95 -8.32 7.03
C GLU A 29 25.97 -9.76 6.49
N GLN A 30 24.89 -10.52 6.71
CA GLN A 30 24.74 -11.88 6.19
C GLN A 30 24.54 -11.94 4.68
N LEU A 31 23.73 -11.05 4.11
CA LEU A 31 23.34 -11.09 2.69
C LEU A 31 24.32 -10.35 1.77
N ARG A 32 24.99 -9.30 2.26
CA ARG A 32 25.92 -8.46 1.47
C ARG A 32 27.02 -9.26 0.76
N PRO A 33 27.71 -10.24 1.39
CA PRO A 33 28.71 -11.04 0.68
C PRO A 33 28.14 -11.85 -0.48
N ILE A 34 26.92 -12.38 -0.33
CA ILE A 34 26.21 -13.15 -1.35
C ILE A 34 25.83 -12.24 -2.52
N ALA A 35 25.26 -11.07 -2.23
CA ALA A 35 24.91 -10.08 -3.24
C ALA A 35 26.14 -9.61 -4.03
N ALA A 36 27.24 -9.35 -3.34
CA ALA A 36 28.50 -8.96 -3.97
C ALA A 36 29.06 -10.06 -4.87
N GLU A 37 28.94 -11.33 -4.49
CA GLU A 37 29.41 -12.44 -5.31
C GLU A 37 28.58 -12.63 -6.58
N LEU A 38 27.24 -12.50 -6.48
CA LEU A 38 26.35 -12.52 -7.64
C LEU A 38 26.70 -11.39 -8.62
N GLY A 39 26.91 -10.17 -8.12
CA GLY A 39 27.27 -9.01 -8.94
C GLY A 39 28.66 -9.06 -9.58
N LYS A 40 29.58 -9.89 -9.07
CA LYS A 40 30.89 -10.08 -9.68
C LYS A 40 30.83 -10.85 -11.00
N SER A 41 29.96 -11.86 -11.09
CA SER A 41 29.78 -12.66 -12.29
C SER A 41 29.10 -11.89 -13.41
N ASP A 42 28.08 -11.10 -13.07
CA ASP A 42 27.36 -10.18 -13.94
C ASP A 42 26.78 -9.05 -13.07
N PRO A 43 27.09 -7.76 -13.34
CA PRO A 43 26.53 -6.64 -12.60
C PRO A 43 24.99 -6.62 -12.57
N ASN A 44 24.33 -7.18 -13.59
CA ASN A 44 22.86 -7.27 -13.63
C ASN A 44 22.29 -8.31 -12.66
N LEU A 45 23.12 -9.21 -12.14
CA LEU A 45 22.72 -10.19 -11.12
C LEU A 45 22.88 -9.67 -9.68
N HIS A 46 23.36 -8.43 -9.51
CA HIS A 46 23.36 -7.82 -8.18
C HIS A 46 21.90 -7.57 -7.77
N PRO A 47 21.45 -8.10 -6.61
CA PRO A 47 20.07 -7.97 -6.18
C PRO A 47 19.62 -6.50 -6.08
N THR A 48 18.43 -6.24 -6.55
CA THR A 48 17.73 -4.97 -6.32
C THR A 48 17.43 -4.79 -4.83
N PHE A 49 17.07 -3.56 -4.44
CA PHE A 49 16.65 -3.28 -3.07
C PHE A 49 15.48 -4.16 -2.63
N PHE A 50 14.47 -4.36 -3.48
CA PHE A 50 13.31 -5.18 -3.15
C PHE A 50 13.66 -6.67 -3.01
N GLU A 51 14.49 -7.23 -3.89
CA GLU A 51 14.99 -8.61 -3.79
C GLU A 51 15.77 -8.83 -2.50
N PHE A 52 16.59 -7.84 -2.11
CA PHE A 52 17.34 -7.89 -0.86
C PHE A 52 16.41 -7.90 0.37
N ILE A 53 15.36 -7.05 0.38
CA ILE A 53 14.35 -7.03 1.45
C ILE A 53 13.53 -8.33 1.47
N ALA A 54 13.19 -8.89 0.33
CA ALA A 54 12.48 -10.18 0.25
C ALA A 54 13.34 -11.31 0.85
N ALA A 55 14.64 -11.38 0.52
CA ALA A 55 15.57 -12.34 1.12
C ALA A 55 15.67 -12.16 2.65
N MET A 56 15.75 -10.92 3.11
CA MET A 56 15.75 -10.59 4.55
C MET A 56 14.47 -11.07 5.23
N ALA A 57 13.31 -10.88 4.58
CA ALA A 57 12.02 -11.35 5.10
C ALA A 57 11.99 -12.87 5.25
N PHE A 58 12.45 -13.62 4.24
CA PHE A 58 12.50 -15.08 4.31
C PHE A 58 13.44 -15.60 5.41
N LEU A 59 14.60 -14.98 5.59
CA LEU A 59 15.50 -15.29 6.70
C LEU A 59 14.85 -15.02 8.07
N ARG A 60 14.13 -13.90 8.19
CA ARG A 60 13.42 -13.54 9.43
C ARG A 60 12.33 -14.54 9.74
N PHE A 61 11.50 -14.93 8.77
CA PHE A 61 10.40 -15.86 8.95
C PHE A 61 10.91 -17.26 9.27
N ALA A 62 11.95 -17.72 8.59
CA ALA A 62 12.59 -19.00 8.89
C ALA A 62 13.20 -19.02 10.32
N GLY A 63 13.90 -17.95 10.69
CA GLY A 63 14.52 -17.84 12.03
C GLY A 63 13.49 -17.70 13.16
N ALA A 64 12.32 -17.13 12.89
CA ALA A 64 11.23 -17.04 13.86
C ALA A 64 10.31 -18.28 13.89
N SER A 65 10.51 -19.24 12.98
CA SER A 65 9.69 -20.46 12.86
C SER A 65 8.19 -20.14 12.79
N VAL A 66 7.82 -19.17 11.94
CA VAL A 66 6.43 -18.73 11.83
C VAL A 66 5.52 -19.87 11.35
N ASP A 67 4.32 -19.98 11.90
CA ASP A 67 3.31 -20.96 11.47
C ASP A 67 2.72 -20.64 10.11
N ILE A 68 2.56 -19.33 9.80
CA ILE A 68 2.01 -18.80 8.55
C ILE A 68 2.67 -17.50 8.20
N ALA A 69 2.97 -17.30 6.92
CA ALA A 69 3.48 -16.04 6.38
C ALA A 69 2.53 -15.48 5.33
N CYS A 70 2.15 -14.21 5.49
CA CYS A 70 1.43 -13.44 4.49
C CYS A 70 2.46 -12.68 3.65
N ILE A 71 2.67 -13.10 2.41
CA ILE A 71 3.66 -12.54 1.49
C ILE A 71 2.95 -11.62 0.50
N GLU A 72 3.32 -10.34 0.47
CA GLU A 72 2.84 -9.35 -0.48
C GLU A 72 3.83 -9.21 -1.63
N THR A 73 3.36 -9.29 -2.88
CA THR A 73 4.17 -9.00 -4.07
C THR A 73 4.51 -7.51 -4.14
N GLY A 74 5.73 -7.17 -4.56
CA GLY A 74 6.13 -5.78 -4.73
C GLY A 74 5.55 -5.17 -6.01
N LEU A 75 5.74 -5.85 -7.14
CA LEU A 75 5.27 -5.39 -8.45
C LEU A 75 4.90 -6.58 -9.35
N GLY A 76 3.73 -6.50 -9.98
CA GLY A 76 3.27 -7.55 -10.89
C GLY A 76 2.98 -8.85 -10.16
N GLY A 77 3.84 -9.85 -10.33
CA GLY A 77 3.74 -11.16 -9.68
C GLY A 77 4.64 -12.21 -10.30
N ARG A 78 4.57 -12.40 -11.62
CA ARG A 78 5.31 -13.47 -12.34
C ARG A 78 6.81 -13.44 -12.10
N LEU A 79 7.42 -12.26 -12.16
CA LEU A 79 8.86 -12.05 -11.97
C LEU A 79 9.19 -11.40 -10.61
N ASP A 80 8.21 -11.30 -9.72
CA ASP A 80 8.43 -10.71 -8.40
C ASP A 80 9.35 -11.59 -7.55
N ALA A 81 10.22 -10.95 -6.77
CA ALA A 81 11.16 -11.64 -5.89
C ALA A 81 10.47 -12.56 -4.88
N THR A 82 9.23 -12.25 -4.50
CA THR A 82 8.44 -13.09 -3.59
C THR A 82 7.89 -14.35 -4.26
N ASN A 83 7.90 -14.43 -5.59
CA ASN A 83 7.31 -15.56 -6.33
C ASN A 83 8.15 -16.86 -6.30
N VAL A 84 9.21 -16.89 -5.49
CA VAL A 84 9.99 -18.11 -5.20
C VAL A 84 9.29 -19.06 -4.25
N VAL A 85 8.26 -18.61 -3.54
CA VAL A 85 7.51 -19.42 -2.57
C VAL A 85 6.56 -20.42 -3.25
N ASP A 86 6.28 -21.53 -2.55
CA ASP A 86 5.19 -22.45 -2.86
C ASP A 86 4.03 -22.21 -1.89
N PRO A 87 3.03 -21.39 -2.24
CA PRO A 87 2.04 -20.91 -1.29
C PRO A 87 0.94 -21.95 -1.03
N GLU A 88 0.37 -21.93 0.18
CA GLU A 88 -0.85 -22.68 0.50
C GLU A 88 -2.09 -22.09 -0.19
N LEU A 89 -2.06 -20.79 -0.51
CA LEU A 89 -3.13 -20.06 -1.18
C LEU A 89 -2.54 -18.85 -1.90
N SER A 90 -2.80 -18.72 -3.19
CA SER A 90 -2.53 -17.49 -3.93
C SER A 90 -3.78 -16.60 -3.92
N ILE A 91 -3.62 -15.30 -3.63
CA ILE A 91 -4.73 -14.35 -3.58
C ILE A 91 -4.49 -13.24 -4.62
N ILE A 92 -5.43 -13.07 -5.55
CA ILE A 92 -5.47 -11.94 -6.49
C ILE A 92 -6.58 -10.99 -5.99
N THR A 93 -6.20 -9.84 -5.46
CA THR A 93 -7.12 -8.93 -4.76
C THR A 93 -7.97 -8.09 -5.71
N THR A 94 -7.35 -7.13 -6.39
CA THR A 94 -7.94 -6.27 -7.41
C THR A 94 -6.97 -6.10 -8.58
N ILE A 95 -7.48 -5.69 -9.74
CA ILE A 95 -6.67 -5.37 -10.92
C ILE A 95 -7.20 -4.07 -11.51
N SER A 96 -6.31 -3.11 -11.65
CA SER A 96 -6.54 -1.80 -12.28
C SER A 96 -5.34 -1.42 -13.13
N LEU A 97 -5.47 -0.36 -13.93
CA LEU A 97 -4.36 0.20 -14.69
C LEU A 97 -3.44 0.94 -13.72
N ASP A 98 -2.27 0.37 -13.45
CA ASP A 98 -1.18 0.96 -12.68
C ASP A 98 0.14 0.35 -13.15
N HIS A 99 1.24 1.11 -13.07
CA HIS A 99 2.56 0.69 -13.57
C HIS A 99 2.53 0.17 -15.02
N CYS A 100 1.75 0.85 -15.88
CA CYS A 100 1.53 0.42 -17.26
C CYS A 100 2.80 0.37 -18.10
N ASP A 101 3.79 1.16 -17.78
CA ASP A 101 5.13 1.18 -18.36
C ASP A 101 5.91 -0.13 -18.17
N ILE A 102 5.58 -0.89 -17.12
CA ILE A 102 6.26 -2.15 -16.77
C ILE A 102 5.35 -3.37 -16.99
N LEU A 103 4.09 -3.29 -16.55
CA LEU A 103 3.17 -4.42 -16.54
C LEU A 103 2.31 -4.54 -17.80
N GLY A 104 2.37 -3.52 -18.67
CA GLY A 104 1.55 -3.41 -19.87
C GLY A 104 0.34 -2.51 -19.68
N ASP A 105 -0.22 -2.06 -20.79
CA ASP A 105 -1.23 -1.00 -20.90
C ASP A 105 -2.68 -1.50 -20.92
N THR A 106 -2.89 -2.79 -20.68
CA THR A 106 -4.22 -3.43 -20.65
C THR A 106 -4.45 -4.19 -19.34
N LEU A 107 -5.71 -4.28 -18.93
CA LEU A 107 -6.10 -5.09 -17.76
C LEU A 107 -5.70 -6.56 -17.93
N ALA A 108 -5.75 -7.10 -19.14
CA ALA A 108 -5.33 -8.47 -19.43
C ALA A 108 -3.82 -8.67 -19.24
N ALA A 109 -2.99 -7.72 -19.70
CA ALA A 109 -1.54 -7.79 -19.51
C ALA A 109 -1.18 -7.77 -18.01
N ILE A 110 -1.72 -6.81 -17.27
CA ILE A 110 -1.53 -6.69 -15.81
C ILE A 110 -2.04 -7.93 -15.08
N ALA A 111 -3.21 -8.46 -15.49
CA ALA A 111 -3.74 -9.68 -14.93
C ALA A 111 -2.83 -10.90 -15.19
N GLY A 112 -2.20 -10.97 -16.37
CA GLY A 112 -1.23 -12.01 -16.70
C GLY A 112 0.01 -12.00 -15.79
N GLU A 113 0.57 -10.82 -15.56
CA GLU A 113 1.69 -10.67 -14.64
C GLU A 113 1.32 -11.05 -13.20
N LYS A 114 0.15 -10.60 -12.72
CA LYS A 114 -0.34 -10.94 -11.37
C LYS A 114 -0.72 -12.41 -11.23
N ALA A 115 -1.34 -13.01 -12.24
CA ALA A 115 -1.66 -14.44 -12.25
C ALA A 115 -0.40 -15.35 -12.28
N GLY A 116 0.78 -14.78 -12.54
CA GLY A 116 2.05 -15.48 -12.45
C GLY A 116 2.36 -16.11 -11.08
N ILE A 117 1.74 -15.61 -9.99
CA ILE A 117 1.89 -16.17 -8.63
C ILE A 117 1.06 -17.44 -8.39
N ILE A 118 0.14 -17.78 -9.27
CA ILE A 118 -0.68 -18.99 -9.16
C ILE A 118 0.24 -20.21 -9.37
N LYS A 119 0.35 -21.11 -8.43
CA LYS A 119 1.18 -22.33 -8.56
C LYS A 119 0.32 -23.53 -8.96
N PRO A 120 0.88 -24.50 -9.71
CA PRO A 120 0.14 -25.70 -10.12
C PRO A 120 -0.50 -26.41 -8.93
N GLU A 121 -1.76 -26.81 -9.11
CA GLU A 121 -2.56 -27.60 -8.14
C GLU A 121 -2.82 -26.89 -6.78
N LYS A 122 -2.34 -25.66 -6.60
CA LYS A 122 -2.58 -24.88 -5.38
C LYS A 122 -3.89 -24.09 -5.48
N PRO A 123 -4.62 -23.90 -4.39
CA PRO A 123 -5.83 -23.09 -4.40
C PRO A 123 -5.57 -21.61 -4.72
N VAL A 124 -6.53 -20.99 -5.39
CA VAL A 124 -6.52 -19.58 -5.76
C VAL A 124 -7.76 -18.90 -5.23
N LEU A 125 -7.61 -17.78 -4.54
CA LEU A 125 -8.71 -16.90 -4.19
C LEU A 125 -8.63 -15.64 -5.04
N MET A 126 -9.73 -15.33 -5.72
CA MET A 126 -9.86 -14.20 -6.61
C MET A 126 -10.88 -13.22 -6.05
N GLY A 127 -10.49 -11.94 -5.93
CA GLY A 127 -11.37 -10.85 -5.55
C GLY A 127 -12.36 -10.46 -6.65
N LYS A 128 -13.02 -9.31 -6.48
CA LYS A 128 -13.89 -8.76 -7.51
C LYS A 128 -13.04 -8.08 -8.58
N LEU A 129 -12.92 -8.70 -9.74
CA LEU A 129 -12.10 -8.23 -10.84
C LEU A 129 -12.95 -7.69 -12.00
N PRO A 130 -12.39 -6.79 -12.85
CA PRO A 130 -12.96 -6.46 -14.14
C PRO A 130 -13.12 -7.71 -15.01
N PRO A 131 -14.14 -7.80 -15.89
CA PRO A 131 -14.47 -9.03 -16.65
C PRO A 131 -13.30 -9.61 -17.44
N GLU A 132 -12.47 -8.78 -18.05
CA GLU A 132 -11.30 -9.17 -18.82
C GLU A 132 -10.23 -9.84 -17.93
N ALA A 133 -9.94 -9.26 -16.77
CA ALA A 133 -9.00 -9.79 -15.79
C ALA A 133 -9.53 -11.07 -15.12
N ASP A 134 -10.84 -11.12 -14.78
CA ASP A 134 -11.52 -12.30 -14.23
C ASP A 134 -11.38 -13.49 -15.19
N ALA A 135 -11.71 -13.30 -16.48
CA ALA A 135 -11.61 -14.35 -17.49
C ALA A 135 -10.18 -14.89 -17.61
N LEU A 136 -9.17 -14.02 -17.56
CA LEU A 136 -7.77 -14.42 -17.63
C LEU A 136 -7.34 -15.22 -16.40
N VAL A 137 -7.65 -14.76 -15.19
CA VAL A 137 -7.29 -15.45 -13.95
C VAL A 137 -7.95 -16.84 -13.89
N ARG A 138 -9.23 -16.96 -14.28
CA ARG A 138 -9.93 -18.25 -14.37
C ARG A 138 -9.25 -19.20 -15.37
N ARG A 139 -8.85 -18.69 -16.53
CA ARG A 139 -8.13 -19.49 -17.53
C ARG A 139 -6.82 -20.02 -16.96
N VAL A 140 -5.96 -19.15 -16.37
CA VAL A 140 -4.69 -19.54 -15.78
C VAL A 140 -4.86 -20.56 -14.67
N ALA A 141 -5.85 -20.36 -13.79
CA ALA A 141 -6.16 -21.29 -12.72
C ALA A 141 -6.55 -22.68 -13.28
N LYS A 142 -7.38 -22.71 -14.33
CA LYS A 142 -7.78 -23.96 -15.01
C LYS A 142 -6.59 -24.66 -15.67
N GLU A 143 -5.75 -23.94 -16.41
CA GLU A 143 -4.56 -24.46 -17.07
C GLU A 143 -3.56 -25.08 -16.08
N ARG A 144 -3.49 -24.52 -14.85
CA ARG A 144 -2.62 -25.00 -13.76
C ARG A 144 -3.28 -26.04 -12.84
N GLY A 145 -4.49 -26.50 -13.15
CA GLY A 145 -5.22 -27.49 -12.34
C GLY A 145 -5.63 -26.99 -10.96
N CYS A 146 -5.75 -25.67 -10.79
CA CYS A 146 -6.03 -25.05 -9.50
C CYS A 146 -7.52 -25.02 -9.18
N LYS A 147 -7.85 -25.26 -7.90
CA LYS A 147 -9.20 -24.94 -7.40
C LYS A 147 -9.31 -23.43 -7.20
N LEU A 148 -10.19 -22.78 -7.97
CA LEU A 148 -10.42 -21.36 -7.87
C LEU A 148 -11.66 -21.09 -7.01
N TYR A 149 -11.52 -20.13 -6.10
CA TYR A 149 -12.56 -19.54 -5.29
C TYR A 149 -12.74 -18.09 -5.71
N ALA A 150 -13.92 -17.70 -6.17
CA ALA A 150 -14.21 -16.30 -6.45
C ALA A 150 -14.92 -15.67 -5.25
N LEU A 151 -14.44 -14.50 -4.84
CA LEU A 151 -15.01 -13.79 -3.70
C LEU A 151 -16.49 -13.49 -3.86
N VAL A 152 -16.91 -13.17 -5.10
CA VAL A 152 -18.31 -12.87 -5.44
C VAL A 152 -19.23 -14.07 -5.29
N ASP A 153 -18.73 -15.31 -5.36
CA ASP A 153 -19.53 -16.51 -5.11
C ASP A 153 -19.83 -16.68 -3.61
N ARG A 154 -18.92 -16.18 -2.75
CA ARG A 154 -19.08 -16.22 -1.28
C ARG A 154 -19.80 -14.99 -0.74
N PHE A 155 -19.54 -13.82 -1.33
CA PHE A 155 -20.10 -12.53 -0.97
C PHE A 155 -20.62 -11.84 -2.23
N PRO A 156 -21.88 -12.08 -2.63
CA PRO A 156 -22.41 -11.60 -3.91
C PRO A 156 -22.58 -10.07 -3.96
N ASP A 157 -22.72 -9.43 -2.83
CA ASP A 157 -22.92 -7.98 -2.72
C ASP A 157 -22.28 -7.39 -1.45
N GLU A 158 -22.29 -6.06 -1.37
CA GLU A 158 -21.69 -5.34 -0.25
C GLU A 158 -22.38 -5.60 1.09
N THR A 159 -23.65 -5.99 1.09
CA THR A 159 -24.40 -6.24 2.35
C THR A 159 -23.94 -7.52 3.02
N SER A 160 -23.49 -8.49 2.22
CA SER A 160 -22.96 -9.77 2.68
C SER A 160 -21.53 -9.73 3.21
N LEU A 161 -20.78 -8.66 2.88
CA LEU A 161 -19.38 -8.52 3.29
C LEU A 161 -19.22 -8.32 4.81
N PRO A 162 -18.17 -8.87 5.40
CA PRO A 162 -17.86 -8.67 6.82
C PRO A 162 -17.61 -7.18 7.13
N ARG A 163 -17.77 -6.84 8.41
CA ARG A 163 -17.45 -5.51 8.91
C ARG A 163 -15.94 -5.37 9.10
N THR A 164 -15.45 -4.15 8.98
CA THR A 164 -14.10 -3.73 9.30
C THR A 164 -14.12 -2.30 9.81
N ASN A 165 -13.15 -1.94 10.65
CA ASN A 165 -12.95 -0.57 11.10
C ASN A 165 -12.22 0.31 10.06
N LEU A 166 -11.69 -0.29 8.99
CA LEU A 166 -11.04 0.47 7.91
C LEU A 166 -12.09 1.17 7.06
N ALA A 167 -11.90 2.46 6.79
CA ALA A 167 -12.82 3.27 6.00
C ALA A 167 -12.69 3.00 4.49
N GLY A 168 -13.82 3.13 3.78
CA GLY A 168 -13.95 2.93 2.34
C GLY A 168 -14.60 1.60 1.97
N SER A 169 -15.46 1.61 0.95
CA SER A 169 -16.20 0.43 0.50
C SER A 169 -15.27 -0.71 0.06
N PHE A 170 -14.14 -0.37 -0.58
CA PHE A 170 -13.14 -1.35 -1.01
C PHE A 170 -12.49 -2.12 0.16
N GLN A 171 -12.42 -1.53 1.36
CA GLN A 171 -11.88 -2.21 2.54
C GLN A 171 -12.79 -3.34 3.01
N ARG A 172 -14.10 -3.24 2.78
CA ARG A 172 -15.01 -4.35 3.06
C ARG A 172 -14.78 -5.53 2.13
N TRP A 173 -14.44 -5.27 0.85
CA TRP A 173 -14.02 -6.33 -0.08
C TRP A 173 -12.70 -6.97 0.35
N ASN A 174 -11.73 -6.19 0.84
CA ASN A 174 -10.49 -6.71 1.41
C ASN A 174 -10.75 -7.56 2.66
N ALA A 175 -11.65 -7.13 3.53
CA ALA A 175 -12.09 -7.91 4.70
C ALA A 175 -12.79 -9.22 4.28
N GLY A 176 -13.59 -9.19 3.21
CA GLY A 176 -14.18 -10.36 2.59
C GLY A 176 -13.12 -11.35 2.09
N LEU A 177 -12.09 -10.86 1.39
CA LEU A 177 -10.95 -11.68 0.96
C LEU A 177 -10.24 -12.33 2.14
N ALA A 178 -9.92 -11.56 3.18
CA ALA A 178 -9.28 -12.07 4.38
C ALA A 178 -10.13 -13.15 5.06
N THR A 179 -11.44 -12.93 5.20
CA THR A 179 -12.38 -13.91 5.78
C THR A 179 -12.40 -15.18 4.94
N HIS A 180 -12.58 -15.05 3.63
CA HIS A 180 -12.66 -16.23 2.77
C HIS A 180 -11.35 -17.00 2.68
N ALA A 181 -10.20 -16.31 2.72
CA ALA A 181 -8.89 -16.94 2.80
C ALA A 181 -8.75 -17.80 4.08
N THR A 182 -9.20 -17.26 5.23
CA THR A 182 -9.18 -18.03 6.48
C THR A 182 -10.12 -19.24 6.46
N GLU A 183 -11.30 -19.13 5.82
CA GLU A 183 -12.23 -20.25 5.61
C GLU A 183 -11.59 -21.36 4.75
N ILE A 184 -10.93 -20.99 3.65
CA ILE A 184 -10.24 -21.93 2.74
C ILE A 184 -9.13 -22.69 3.50
N LEU A 185 -8.37 -21.98 4.31
CA LEU A 185 -7.23 -22.52 5.04
C LEU A 185 -7.60 -23.15 6.39
N SER A 186 -8.87 -23.07 6.82
CA SER A 186 -9.33 -23.43 8.17
C SER A 186 -9.03 -24.87 8.61
N LYS A 187 -8.93 -25.81 7.68
CA LYS A 187 -8.60 -27.21 7.98
C LYS A 187 -7.16 -27.37 8.49
N ARG A 188 -6.24 -26.55 7.97
CA ARG A 188 -4.81 -26.59 8.32
C ARG A 188 -4.46 -25.54 9.37
N PHE A 189 -5.07 -24.36 9.28
CA PHE A 189 -4.83 -23.22 10.16
C PHE A 189 -6.17 -22.73 10.75
N PRO A 190 -6.63 -23.34 11.85
CA PRO A 190 -7.93 -23.00 12.44
C PRO A 190 -7.91 -21.56 12.98
N VAL A 191 -8.82 -20.73 12.47
CA VAL A 191 -9.01 -19.37 12.93
C VAL A 191 -9.95 -19.34 14.13
N ARG A 192 -9.53 -18.69 15.21
CA ARG A 192 -10.31 -18.61 16.46
C ARG A 192 -11.40 -17.55 16.41
N SER A 193 -11.15 -16.44 15.70
CA SER A 193 -12.08 -15.31 15.64
C SER A 193 -11.77 -14.42 14.44
N THR A 194 -12.81 -13.80 13.87
CA THR A 194 -12.71 -12.74 12.83
C THR A 194 -12.83 -11.33 13.41
N THR A 195 -12.95 -11.17 14.73
CA THR A 195 -13.06 -9.85 15.38
C THR A 195 -11.84 -8.96 15.15
N ALA A 196 -10.69 -9.55 14.80
CA ALA A 196 -9.50 -8.82 14.41
C ALA A 196 -9.73 -7.88 13.18
N LEU A 197 -10.72 -8.18 12.33
CA LEU A 197 -11.09 -7.30 11.21
C LEU A 197 -11.65 -5.94 11.65
N GLU A 198 -12.18 -5.86 12.87
CA GLU A 198 -12.70 -4.62 13.45
C GLU A 198 -11.65 -3.86 14.28
N GLN A 199 -10.42 -4.38 14.35
CA GLN A 199 -9.29 -3.84 15.11
C GLN A 199 -8.03 -3.72 14.25
N VAL A 200 -8.21 -3.54 12.93
CA VAL A 200 -7.08 -3.38 12.00
C VAL A 200 -6.49 -1.99 12.16
N GLU A 201 -5.18 -1.94 12.39
CA GLU A 201 -4.40 -0.73 12.32
C GLU A 201 -3.58 -0.74 11.03
N TRP A 202 -3.83 0.19 10.14
CA TRP A 202 -3.10 0.33 8.89
C TRP A 202 -2.69 1.77 8.68
N ALA A 203 -1.43 2.04 8.90
CA ALA A 203 -0.88 3.38 8.78
C ALA A 203 -1.02 3.93 7.34
N GLY A 204 -1.46 5.18 7.21
CA GLY A 204 -1.63 5.85 5.92
C GLY A 204 -2.82 5.35 5.07
N ARG A 205 -3.74 4.55 5.60
CA ARG A 205 -4.98 4.14 4.92
C ARG A 205 -6.19 4.64 5.67
N TRP A 206 -6.57 5.89 5.41
CA TRP A 206 -7.61 6.62 6.15
C TRP A 206 -7.38 6.61 7.66
N GLN A 207 -6.11 6.57 8.04
CA GLN A 207 -5.70 6.56 9.44
C GLN A 207 -6.07 7.89 10.11
N THR A 208 -6.75 7.82 11.23
CA THR A 208 -7.14 8.99 12.01
C THR A 208 -6.27 9.14 13.24
N LEU A 209 -5.72 10.32 13.44
CA LEU A 209 -4.89 10.70 14.58
C LEU A 209 -5.43 12.00 15.20
N GLU A 210 -5.29 12.14 16.51
CA GLU A 210 -5.47 13.42 17.19
C GLU A 210 -4.12 14.16 17.23
N LEU A 211 -4.07 15.37 16.71
CA LEU A 211 -2.86 16.18 16.64
C LEU A 211 -3.14 17.64 16.99
N ASP A 212 -2.61 18.12 18.11
CA ASP A 212 -2.69 19.53 18.52
C ASP A 212 -4.16 20.05 18.54
N GLY A 213 -5.08 19.18 19.04
CA GLY A 213 -6.51 19.45 19.10
C GLY A 213 -7.27 19.37 17.77
N ARG A 214 -6.66 18.82 16.73
CA ARG A 214 -7.21 18.61 15.38
C ARG A 214 -7.33 17.14 15.06
N LYS A 215 -8.32 16.79 14.26
CA LYS A 215 -8.44 15.45 13.68
C LYS A 215 -7.61 15.40 12.39
N LEU A 216 -6.47 14.69 12.41
CA LEU A 216 -5.63 14.45 11.23
C LEU A 216 -5.97 13.10 10.61
N ILE A 217 -6.32 13.10 9.34
CA ILE A 217 -6.55 11.89 8.54
C ILE A 217 -5.40 11.75 7.55
N LEU A 218 -4.82 10.57 7.50
CA LEU A 218 -3.73 10.20 6.60
C LEU A 218 -4.22 9.18 5.60
N ASP A 219 -4.18 9.50 4.31
CA ASP A 219 -4.61 8.61 3.24
C ASP A 219 -3.65 8.62 2.05
N ALA A 220 -3.03 7.48 1.77
CA ALA A 220 -2.00 7.33 0.74
C ALA A 220 -2.57 7.13 -0.68
N THR A 221 -3.71 7.69 -0.99
CA THR A 221 -4.28 7.73 -2.33
C THR A 221 -3.28 8.35 -3.32
N HIS A 222 -3.01 7.66 -4.43
CA HIS A 222 -2.01 8.11 -5.41
C HIS A 222 -2.30 7.69 -6.87
N ASN A 223 -3.45 7.06 -7.13
CA ASN A 223 -3.86 6.65 -8.48
C ASN A 223 -5.35 6.97 -8.72
N PRO A 224 -5.86 6.86 -9.95
CA PRO A 224 -7.25 7.21 -10.27
C PRO A 224 -8.30 6.41 -9.50
N GLU A 225 -8.08 5.13 -9.25
CA GLU A 225 -8.99 4.29 -8.46
C GLU A 225 -9.04 4.75 -7.00
N GLY A 226 -7.87 5.03 -6.40
CA GLY A 226 -7.78 5.62 -5.07
C GLY A 226 -8.46 6.99 -5.01
N ALA A 227 -8.31 7.84 -6.02
CA ALA A 227 -8.99 9.14 -6.09
C ALA A 227 -10.53 8.98 -6.10
N ALA A 228 -11.05 7.99 -6.80
CA ALA A 228 -12.48 7.68 -6.79
C ALA A 228 -12.97 7.23 -5.40
N ALA A 229 -12.20 6.39 -4.72
CA ALA A 229 -12.48 5.96 -3.34
C ALA A 229 -12.39 7.15 -2.35
N LEU A 230 -11.37 8.00 -2.51
CA LEU A 230 -11.22 9.23 -1.73
C LEU A 230 -12.43 10.15 -1.87
N LYS A 231 -12.95 10.32 -3.09
CA LYS A 231 -14.16 11.11 -3.36
C LYS A 231 -15.36 10.59 -2.58
N GLN A 232 -15.57 9.27 -2.53
CA GLN A 232 -16.67 8.68 -1.76
C GLN A 232 -16.52 8.98 -0.26
N ASN A 233 -15.32 8.81 0.29
CA ASN A 233 -15.06 9.10 1.69
C ASN A 233 -15.29 10.59 2.01
N LEU A 234 -14.78 11.50 1.17
CA LEU A 234 -14.97 12.95 1.35
C LEU A 234 -16.42 13.39 1.23
N SER A 235 -17.21 12.73 0.39
CA SER A 235 -18.65 13.04 0.23
C SER A 235 -19.48 12.72 1.49
N SER A 236 -18.95 11.95 2.43
CA SER A 236 -19.61 11.64 3.71
C SER A 236 -19.39 12.69 4.79
N PHE A 237 -18.50 13.68 4.59
CA PHE A 237 -18.26 14.74 5.57
C PHE A 237 -19.39 15.76 5.57
N SER A 238 -19.85 16.12 6.75
CA SER A 238 -20.80 17.22 6.94
C SER A 238 -20.16 18.60 6.72
N GLU A 239 -18.88 18.73 7.04
CA GLU A 239 -18.07 19.92 6.84
C GLU A 239 -16.84 19.57 6.03
N GLN A 240 -16.52 20.38 5.02
CA GLN A 240 -15.35 20.17 4.18
C GLN A 240 -14.07 20.28 5.01
N PRO A 241 -13.15 19.29 4.92
CA PRO A 241 -11.88 19.32 5.63
C PRO A 241 -10.92 20.34 5.01
N ILE A 242 -9.86 20.66 5.75
CA ILE A 242 -8.65 21.24 5.18
C ILE A 242 -7.85 20.10 4.54
N ILE A 243 -7.40 20.27 3.31
CA ILE A 243 -6.65 19.23 2.59
C ILE A 243 -5.22 19.69 2.34
N ILE A 244 -4.27 18.84 2.66
CA ILE A 244 -2.86 18.96 2.31
C ILE A 244 -2.59 17.88 1.26
N ALA A 245 -2.23 18.27 0.04
CA ALA A 245 -2.07 17.36 -1.08
C ALA A 245 -0.71 17.51 -1.76
N GLY A 246 -0.14 16.36 -2.18
CA GLY A 246 1.09 16.31 -2.95
C GLY A 246 1.25 14.95 -3.61
N THR A 247 1.77 14.91 -4.85
CA THR A 247 1.86 13.69 -5.65
C THR A 247 3.27 13.41 -6.15
N LEU A 248 3.49 12.20 -6.64
CA LEU A 248 4.67 11.79 -7.39
C LEU A 248 4.26 11.48 -8.82
N GLY A 249 4.74 12.30 -9.75
CA GLY A 249 4.40 12.22 -11.17
C GLY A 249 3.12 12.98 -11.55
N GLU A 250 3.17 13.65 -12.70
CA GLU A 250 2.10 14.52 -13.19
C GLU A 250 0.83 13.76 -13.56
N ASP A 251 0.98 12.53 -14.09
CA ASP A 251 -0.14 11.67 -14.49
C ASP A 251 -1.10 11.38 -13.32
N ARG A 252 -0.54 11.25 -12.12
CA ARG A 252 -1.28 10.96 -10.90
C ARG A 252 -1.94 12.20 -10.30
N ALA A 253 -1.41 13.38 -10.61
CA ALA A 253 -1.88 14.64 -10.07
C ALA A 253 -3.30 14.98 -10.53
N LEU A 254 -3.61 14.80 -11.82
CA LEU A 254 -4.87 15.26 -12.42
C LEU A 254 -6.10 14.69 -11.72
N SER A 255 -6.15 13.37 -11.53
CA SER A 255 -7.29 12.70 -10.88
C SER A 255 -7.46 13.10 -9.42
N LEU A 256 -6.35 13.23 -8.67
CA LEU A 256 -6.38 13.65 -7.28
C LEU A 256 -6.78 15.11 -7.14
N MET A 257 -6.17 16.01 -7.92
CA MET A 257 -6.46 17.45 -7.87
C MET A 257 -7.93 17.75 -8.19
N ALA A 258 -8.53 17.03 -9.14
CA ALA A 258 -9.97 17.16 -9.44
C ALA A 258 -10.85 16.83 -8.23
N VAL A 259 -10.48 15.84 -7.41
CA VAL A 259 -11.22 15.45 -6.21
C VAL A 259 -10.99 16.46 -5.08
N VAL A 260 -9.75 16.77 -4.75
CA VAL A 260 -9.45 17.65 -3.60
C VAL A 260 -9.94 19.08 -3.83
N ALA A 261 -9.93 19.56 -5.09
CA ALA A 261 -10.47 20.88 -5.44
C ALA A 261 -11.95 21.04 -5.10
N GLN A 262 -12.74 19.99 -5.22
CA GLN A 262 -14.18 20.01 -4.96
C GLN A 262 -14.56 19.87 -3.46
N HIS A 263 -13.68 19.23 -2.68
CA HIS A 263 -14.00 18.81 -1.32
C HIS A 263 -13.21 19.53 -0.22
N ALA A 264 -12.21 20.33 -0.57
CA ALA A 264 -11.43 21.07 0.42
C ALA A 264 -12.09 22.38 0.81
N ARG A 265 -12.17 22.67 2.13
CA ARG A 265 -12.43 24.04 2.64
C ARG A 265 -11.24 24.95 2.32
N GLU A 266 -10.05 24.49 2.69
CA GLU A 266 -8.77 25.11 2.39
C GLU A 266 -7.86 24.06 1.76
N LEU A 267 -7.01 24.44 0.81
CA LEU A 267 -6.14 23.51 0.11
C LEU A 267 -4.69 23.98 0.20
N TYR A 268 -3.84 23.11 0.73
CA TYR A 268 -2.39 23.28 0.79
C TYR A 268 -1.73 22.31 -0.18
N LEU A 269 -0.79 22.80 -0.97
CA LEU A 269 0.00 22.01 -1.92
C LEU A 269 1.42 21.85 -1.38
N VAL A 270 1.90 20.61 -1.38
CA VAL A 270 3.22 20.24 -0.87
C VAL A 270 3.93 19.36 -1.88
N ALA A 271 5.17 19.65 -2.19
CA ALA A 271 6.04 18.72 -2.91
C ALA A 271 6.72 17.79 -1.89
N PRO A 272 6.49 16.46 -1.94
CA PRO A 272 7.22 15.50 -1.14
C PRO A 272 8.75 15.60 -1.40
N ASN A 273 9.57 15.27 -0.42
CA ASN A 273 11.02 15.25 -0.60
C ASN A 273 11.47 14.01 -1.39
N GLN A 274 11.18 14.01 -2.68
CA GLN A 274 11.37 12.90 -3.61
C GLN A 274 11.79 13.42 -4.98
N ASP A 275 12.69 12.69 -5.67
CA ASP A 275 13.18 13.09 -7.00
C ASP A 275 12.04 13.22 -8.04
N ARG A 276 10.97 12.41 -7.87
CA ARG A 276 9.78 12.41 -8.73
C ARG A 276 8.62 13.25 -8.19
N ALA A 277 8.87 14.11 -7.20
CA ALA A 277 7.82 14.96 -6.65
C ALA A 277 7.23 15.87 -7.73
N THR A 278 5.91 15.93 -7.81
CA THR A 278 5.23 16.87 -8.69
C THR A 278 5.41 18.29 -8.15
N PRO A 279 5.94 19.23 -8.94
CA PRO A 279 6.08 20.63 -8.51
C PRO A 279 4.74 21.23 -8.09
N THR A 280 4.75 22.06 -7.05
CA THR A 280 3.52 22.71 -6.54
C THR A 280 2.87 23.63 -7.59
N GLU A 281 3.66 24.26 -8.45
CA GLU A 281 3.19 25.06 -9.55
C GLU A 281 2.35 24.25 -10.56
N PHE A 282 2.80 23.00 -10.86
CA PHE A 282 2.02 22.08 -11.71
C PHE A 282 0.73 21.67 -11.01
N LEU A 283 0.78 21.27 -9.74
CA LEU A 283 -0.42 20.93 -8.97
C LEU A 283 -1.43 22.07 -8.97
N LYS A 284 -0.95 23.31 -8.83
CA LYS A 284 -1.76 24.52 -8.85
C LYS A 284 -2.39 24.77 -10.22
N SER A 285 -1.67 24.49 -11.30
CA SER A 285 -2.18 24.62 -12.67
C SER A 285 -3.34 23.66 -12.98
N CYS A 286 -3.44 22.55 -12.24
CA CYS A 286 -4.55 21.59 -12.34
C CYS A 286 -5.83 22.06 -11.62
N LEU A 287 -5.80 23.20 -10.92
CA LEU A 287 -6.88 23.68 -10.08
C LEU A 287 -7.58 24.87 -10.72
N ASN A 288 -8.89 24.97 -10.47
CA ASN A 288 -9.71 26.14 -10.79
C ASN A 288 -10.06 26.97 -9.54
N ARG A 289 -9.28 26.84 -8.48
CA ARG A 289 -9.47 27.52 -7.19
C ARG A 289 -8.12 27.92 -6.58
N GLU A 290 -8.18 28.77 -5.57
CA GLU A 290 -6.99 29.14 -4.79
C GLU A 290 -6.47 27.95 -3.95
N ALA A 291 -5.15 27.84 -3.87
CA ALA A 291 -4.43 26.92 -3.03
C ALA A 291 -3.15 27.56 -2.50
N VAL A 292 -2.76 27.21 -1.29
CA VAL A 292 -1.57 27.69 -0.60
C VAL A 292 -0.41 26.75 -0.87
N GLU A 293 0.65 27.23 -1.48
CA GLU A 293 1.89 26.49 -1.61
C GLU A 293 2.65 26.49 -0.28
N SER A 294 3.09 25.33 0.19
CA SER A 294 3.74 25.18 1.48
C SER A 294 4.69 23.97 1.49
N ASN A 295 5.19 23.63 2.65
CA ASN A 295 6.01 22.44 2.89
C ASN A 295 5.69 21.85 4.27
N LEU A 296 6.04 20.58 4.47
CA LEU A 296 5.72 19.86 5.69
C LEU A 296 6.40 20.44 6.93
N SER A 297 7.60 21.06 6.78
CA SER A 297 8.28 21.67 7.91
C SER A 297 7.59 22.95 8.42
N THR A 298 6.93 23.66 7.53
CA THR A 298 6.10 24.81 7.90
C THR A 298 4.78 24.38 8.54
N LEU A 299 4.12 23.36 7.95
CA LEU A 299 2.81 22.90 8.42
C LEU A 299 2.90 22.10 9.73
N PHE A 300 4.00 21.34 9.92
CA PHE A 300 4.30 20.53 11.10
C PHE A 300 5.71 20.91 11.63
N PRO A 301 5.84 22.07 12.30
CA PRO A 301 7.16 22.65 12.63
C PRO A 301 7.94 21.89 13.71
N LYS A 302 7.27 21.14 14.57
CA LYS A 302 7.88 20.32 15.62
C LYS A 302 6.95 19.16 16.00
N PRO A 303 7.46 18.14 16.72
CA PRO A 303 6.66 17.01 17.20
C PRO A 303 5.39 17.46 17.92
N GLY A 304 4.30 16.78 17.64
CA GLY A 304 2.98 17.05 18.21
C GLY A 304 2.33 18.38 17.81
N ARG A 305 2.93 19.17 16.89
CA ARG A 305 2.42 20.49 16.50
C ARG A 305 1.96 20.54 15.06
N CYS A 306 0.76 21.10 14.86
CA CYS A 306 0.20 21.45 13.56
C CYS A 306 -0.20 22.93 13.55
N VAL A 307 0.16 23.69 12.50
CA VAL A 307 -0.21 25.11 12.36
C VAL A 307 -1.35 25.34 11.36
N VAL A 308 -1.83 24.27 10.71
CA VAL A 308 -2.95 24.33 9.76
C VAL A 308 -4.26 24.33 10.51
N GLY A 309 -5.19 25.21 10.13
CA GLY A 309 -6.50 25.29 10.75
C GLY A 309 -6.48 25.66 12.24
N LYS A 310 -7.54 25.38 12.95
CA LYS A 310 -7.73 25.61 14.41
C LYS A 310 -8.10 24.31 15.12
N PRO A 311 -7.99 24.24 16.46
CA PRO A 311 -8.52 23.12 17.22
C PRO A 311 -9.98 22.82 16.88
N GLY A 312 -10.30 21.53 16.70
CA GLY A 312 -11.59 21.04 16.23
C GLY A 312 -11.69 20.81 14.71
N ASP A 313 -10.77 21.37 13.91
CA ASP A 313 -10.78 21.14 12.46
C ASP A 313 -10.35 19.71 12.09
N THR A 314 -10.92 19.24 10.99
CA THR A 314 -10.46 18.01 10.32
C THR A 314 -9.47 18.37 9.20
N ILE A 315 -8.30 17.74 9.21
CA ILE A 315 -7.24 17.90 8.23
C ILE A 315 -7.02 16.55 7.54
N LEU A 316 -7.01 16.54 6.22
CA LEU A 316 -6.65 15.37 5.41
C LEU A 316 -5.27 15.61 4.75
N LEU A 317 -4.34 14.69 4.95
CA LEU A 317 -3.07 14.62 4.22
C LEU A 317 -3.15 13.47 3.20
N THR A 318 -2.97 13.76 1.91
CA THR A 318 -3.19 12.78 0.83
C THR A 318 -2.34 13.01 -0.42
N GLY A 319 -2.19 11.96 -1.23
CA GLY A 319 -1.58 12.01 -2.57
C GLY A 319 -0.25 11.28 -2.71
N SER A 320 0.44 10.99 -1.61
CA SER A 320 1.69 10.24 -1.63
C SER A 320 1.95 9.55 -0.29
N ILE A 321 2.26 8.27 -0.34
CA ILE A 321 2.67 7.51 0.85
C ILE A 321 3.97 8.08 1.46
N TYR A 322 4.86 8.58 0.63
CA TYR A 322 6.12 9.19 1.07
C TYR A 322 5.89 10.51 1.81
N MET A 323 4.97 11.33 1.31
CA MET A 323 4.58 12.57 2.00
C MET A 323 3.95 12.27 3.37
N ILE A 324 3.13 11.22 3.46
CA ILE A 324 2.55 10.78 4.74
C ILE A 324 3.67 10.32 5.69
N GLY A 325 4.62 9.53 5.20
CA GLY A 325 5.77 9.08 5.99
C GLY A 325 6.61 10.24 6.53
N GLU A 326 6.91 11.24 5.69
CA GLU A 326 7.59 12.46 6.12
C GLU A 326 6.82 13.22 7.20
N ALA A 327 5.51 13.39 7.01
CA ALA A 327 4.66 14.07 8.00
C ALA A 327 4.63 13.28 9.31
N MET A 328 4.48 11.96 9.27
CA MET A 328 4.48 11.10 10.46
C MET A 328 5.82 11.18 11.21
N ALA A 329 6.95 11.10 10.50
CA ALA A 329 8.26 11.23 11.12
C ALA A 329 8.40 12.57 11.86
N ARG A 330 7.94 13.67 11.26
CA ARG A 330 7.95 15.00 11.89
C ARG A 330 7.04 15.06 13.12
N ILE A 331 5.82 14.55 13.00
CA ILE A 331 4.80 14.56 14.07
C ILE A 331 5.29 13.74 15.27
N GLN A 332 5.94 12.61 15.02
CA GLN A 332 6.45 11.70 16.05
C GLN A 332 7.82 12.12 16.61
N GLY A 333 8.51 13.06 15.97
CA GLY A 333 9.87 13.44 16.34
C GLY A 333 10.91 12.38 16.00
N ALA A 334 10.57 11.46 15.10
CA ALA A 334 11.54 10.55 14.53
C ALA A 334 12.54 11.39 13.71
N THR A 335 13.84 11.17 13.90
CA THR A 335 14.83 11.70 12.98
C THR A 335 14.45 11.20 11.60
N SER A 336 14.19 12.13 10.67
CA SER A 336 13.98 11.78 9.26
C SER A 336 15.28 11.15 8.79
N ASN A 337 15.38 9.84 8.96
CA ASN A 337 16.54 9.13 8.50
C ASN A 337 16.60 9.31 7.00
N GLU A 338 17.81 9.49 6.50
CA GLU A 338 18.15 9.40 5.08
C GLU A 338 17.59 8.11 4.41
N GLY A 339 17.10 7.15 5.21
CA GLY A 339 16.35 5.97 4.78
C GLY A 339 15.08 6.25 3.97
N SER A 340 14.48 7.44 4.06
CA SER A 340 13.40 7.82 3.13
C SER A 340 13.89 7.96 1.69
N ARG A 341 15.21 8.07 1.48
CA ARG A 341 15.87 8.07 0.16
C ARG A 341 16.20 6.66 -0.37
N LEU A 342 16.15 5.62 0.49
CA LEU A 342 16.25 4.23 0.09
C LEU A 342 14.91 3.77 -0.48
N GLN A 343 14.60 4.27 -1.67
CA GLN A 343 13.39 3.94 -2.36
C GLN A 343 13.66 2.87 -3.39
N ASP A 344 12.61 2.07 -3.61
CA ASP A 344 12.58 1.16 -4.73
C ASP A 344 12.82 1.98 -6.01
N LYS A 345 14.06 2.05 -6.46
CA LYS A 345 14.35 2.43 -7.84
C LYS A 345 13.96 1.22 -8.65
N ILE A 346 12.75 1.29 -9.20
CA ILE A 346 12.25 0.36 -10.21
C ILE A 346 12.87 0.76 -11.54
#